data_90c1ca525cb254de7150182b79dc97eb
#
_entry.id   90c1ca525cb254de7150182b79dc97eb
#
_cell.length_a   1.000
_cell.length_b   1.000
_cell.length_c   1.000
_cell.angle_alpha   90.00
_cell.angle_beta   90.00
_cell.angle_gamma   90.00
#
_symmetry.space_group_name_H-M   'P 1'
#
loop_
_entity.id
_entity.type
_entity.pdbx_description
1 polymer ?
#
loop_
_entity_poly.entity_id
_entity_poly.type
_entity_poly.pdbx_seq_one_letter_code
_entity_poly.pdbx_strand_id
1 'polypeptide(L)'
;GGVLLVIVPGASLPDAEAAGWVLLALLAPACFSLVTVFAGKFRPPDAPSATLACGLLLGSALLLVPVMFGTGQLYVFPGPSLEGDLTLLYASALSVVTFYVFLEMVRVAGPVFATQHNYIAVLAGFGWGLLLFGEAHSAYIWGATALMFAGLAMHTLSARRAARAAAE
;
A
#
# COMPACT_ATOMS: atom_id res chain seq x y z
N GLY A 1 -13.21 9.61 6.45
CA GLY A 1 -14.63 9.35 6.19
C GLY A 1 -14.88 8.05 5.43
N GLY A 2 -14.22 7.84 4.26
CA GLY A 2 -14.47 6.67 3.40
C GLY A 2 -14.20 5.32 4.07
N VAL A 3 -13.16 5.22 4.88
CA VAL A 3 -12.82 3.97 5.61
C VAL A 3 -13.92 3.59 6.62
N LEU A 4 -14.57 4.56 7.25
CA LEU A 4 -15.65 4.29 8.19
C LEU A 4 -16.88 3.67 7.53
N LEU A 5 -17.13 3.97 6.24
CA LEU A 5 -18.22 3.35 5.48
C LEU A 5 -17.97 1.86 5.21
N VAL A 6 -16.71 1.44 5.11
CA VAL A 6 -16.35 0.04 4.91
C VAL A 6 -16.48 -0.76 6.21
N ILE A 7 -16.38 -0.11 7.37
CA ILE A 7 -16.41 -0.77 8.70
C ILE A 7 -17.85 -0.92 9.23
N VAL A 8 -18.86 -0.39 8.55
CA VAL A 8 -20.26 -0.49 9.04
C VAL A 8 -20.70 -1.96 9.06
N PRO A 9 -21.02 -2.53 10.24
CA PRO A 9 -21.46 -3.91 10.36
C PRO A 9 -22.76 -4.17 9.58
N GLY A 10 -22.82 -5.30 8.89
CA GLY A 10 -23.98 -5.70 8.11
C GLY A 10 -24.11 -5.10 6.72
N ALA A 11 -23.30 -4.05 6.39
CA ALA A 11 -23.32 -3.42 5.07
C ALA A 11 -22.20 -3.93 4.15
N SER A 12 -21.03 -4.24 4.73
CA SER A 12 -19.87 -4.74 3.99
C SER A 12 -19.02 -5.74 4.78
N LEU A 13 -19.24 -5.88 6.10
CA LEU A 13 -18.60 -6.88 6.94
C LEU A 13 -19.57 -8.02 7.24
N PRO A 14 -19.16 -9.29 7.06
CA PRO A 14 -20.01 -10.44 7.34
C PRO A 14 -20.38 -10.56 8.84
N ASP A 15 -19.47 -10.20 9.75
CA ASP A 15 -19.62 -10.35 11.21
C ASP A 15 -18.99 -9.20 11.99
N ALA A 16 -19.52 -8.94 13.21
CA ALA A 16 -18.98 -7.94 14.11
C ALA A 16 -17.54 -8.25 14.57
N GLU A 17 -17.15 -9.52 14.63
CA GLU A 17 -15.78 -9.95 14.94
C GLU A 17 -14.78 -9.53 13.87
N ALA A 18 -15.19 -9.38 12.62
CA ALA A 18 -14.36 -8.90 11.53
C ALA A 18 -13.91 -7.44 11.72
N ALA A 19 -14.64 -6.64 12.50
CA ALA A 19 -14.29 -5.24 12.76
C ALA A 19 -12.92 -5.10 13.46
N GLY A 20 -12.58 -6.01 14.38
CA GLY A 20 -11.27 -6.05 15.05
C GLY A 20 -10.13 -6.30 14.06
N TRP A 21 -10.32 -7.21 13.12
CA TRP A 21 -9.34 -7.50 12.06
C TRP A 21 -9.19 -6.36 11.08
N VAL A 22 -10.26 -5.63 10.76
CA VAL A 22 -10.19 -4.43 9.93
C VAL A 22 -9.40 -3.32 10.62
N LEU A 23 -9.60 -3.11 11.92
CA LEU A 23 -8.79 -2.15 12.70
C LEU A 23 -7.30 -2.53 12.71
N LEU A 24 -6.99 -3.81 12.87
CA LEU A 24 -5.61 -4.31 12.78
C LEU A 24 -5.04 -4.08 11.37
N ALA A 25 -5.83 -4.30 10.32
CA ALA A 25 -5.42 -4.07 8.94
C ALA A 25 -5.10 -2.59 8.65
N LEU A 26 -5.71 -1.64 9.37
CA LEU A 26 -5.39 -0.21 9.25
C LEU A 26 -3.97 0.14 9.74
N LEU A 27 -3.35 -0.73 10.52
CA LEU A 27 -1.96 -0.55 10.96
C LEU A 27 -1.00 -0.58 9.75
N ALA A 28 -1.27 -1.41 8.74
CA ALA A 28 -0.42 -1.52 7.55
C ALA A 28 -0.31 -0.20 6.76
N PRO A 29 -1.41 0.48 6.36
CA PRO A 29 -1.31 1.78 5.70
C PRO A 29 -0.74 2.87 6.60
N ALA A 30 -0.93 2.81 7.92
CA ALA A 30 -0.29 3.73 8.85
C ALA A 30 1.23 3.56 8.86
N CYS A 31 1.73 2.32 8.96
CA CYS A 31 3.16 2.01 8.85
C CYS A 31 3.72 2.42 7.48
N PHE A 32 2.99 2.17 6.39
CA PHE A 32 3.40 2.57 5.05
C PHE A 32 3.51 4.09 4.92
N SER A 33 2.59 4.85 5.50
CA SER A 33 2.63 6.31 5.53
C SER A 33 3.86 6.82 6.30
N LEU A 34 4.18 6.21 7.44
CA LEU A 34 5.39 6.52 8.20
C LEU A 34 6.65 6.28 7.36
N VAL A 35 6.78 5.11 6.74
CA VAL A 35 7.93 4.78 5.85
C VAL A 35 8.06 5.82 4.74
N THR A 36 6.95 6.24 4.12
CA THR A 36 6.95 7.22 3.04
C THR A 36 7.47 8.58 3.50
N VAL A 37 6.99 9.06 4.67
CA VAL A 37 7.44 10.32 5.26
C VAL A 37 8.93 10.25 5.66
N PHE A 38 9.35 9.14 6.28
CA PHE A 38 10.75 8.92 6.63
C PHE A 38 11.65 8.86 5.39
N ALA A 39 11.24 8.14 4.35
CA ALA A 39 11.97 8.07 3.09
C ALA A 39 12.10 9.45 2.41
N GLY A 40 11.09 10.32 2.54
CA GLY A 40 11.16 11.68 2.02
C GLY A 40 12.01 12.63 2.85
N LYS A 41 11.98 12.50 4.19
CA LYS A 41 12.60 13.45 5.12
C LYS A 41 14.05 13.09 5.50
N PHE A 42 14.33 11.80 5.69
CA PHE A 42 15.60 11.31 6.20
C PHE A 42 16.47 10.62 5.14
N ARG A 43 16.08 10.74 3.86
CA ARG A 43 16.88 10.23 2.78
C ARG A 43 18.25 10.91 2.75
N PRO A 44 19.38 10.16 2.78
CA PRO A 44 20.69 10.75 2.52
C PRO A 44 20.73 11.38 1.12
N PRO A 45 21.33 12.57 0.95
CA PRO A 45 21.29 13.33 -0.31
C PRO A 45 21.76 12.54 -1.53
N ASP A 46 22.78 11.70 -1.35
CA ASP A 46 23.42 10.95 -2.44
C ASP A 46 23.02 9.47 -2.51
N ALA A 47 22.04 9.04 -1.69
CA ALA A 47 21.66 7.63 -1.65
C ALA A 47 20.82 7.25 -2.88
N PRO A 48 21.28 6.26 -3.71
CA PRO A 48 20.48 5.71 -4.79
C PRO A 48 19.21 5.05 -4.27
N SER A 49 18.11 5.16 -5.01
CA SER A 49 16.84 4.52 -4.64
C SER A 49 16.96 3.00 -4.52
N ALA A 50 17.83 2.38 -5.31
CA ALA A 50 18.14 0.96 -5.22
C ALA A 50 18.73 0.57 -3.86
N THR A 51 19.68 1.34 -3.33
CA THR A 51 20.30 1.08 -2.01
C THR A 51 19.26 1.17 -0.89
N LEU A 52 18.38 2.17 -0.95
CA LEU A 52 17.29 2.32 0.02
C LEU A 52 16.28 1.17 -0.07
N ALA A 53 15.91 0.76 -1.29
CA ALA A 53 15.02 -0.38 -1.49
C ALA A 53 15.63 -1.67 -0.93
N CYS A 54 16.90 -1.94 -1.24
CA CYS A 54 17.61 -3.09 -0.67
C CYS A 54 17.67 -3.02 0.87
N GLY A 55 17.99 -1.87 1.44
CA GLY A 55 18.03 -1.68 2.88
C GLY A 55 16.70 -1.93 3.57
N LEU A 56 15.60 -1.43 3.00
CA LEU A 56 14.25 -1.66 3.51
C LEU A 56 13.84 -3.13 3.43
N LEU A 57 14.10 -3.78 2.31
CA LEU A 57 13.75 -5.19 2.12
C LEU A 57 14.57 -6.11 3.02
N LEU A 58 15.89 -5.88 3.13
CA LEU A 58 16.76 -6.64 4.03
C LEU A 58 16.39 -6.39 5.50
N GLY A 59 16.13 -5.14 5.89
CA GLY A 59 15.70 -4.80 7.23
C GLY A 59 14.37 -5.48 7.58
N SER A 60 13.41 -5.49 6.66
CA SER A 60 12.14 -6.19 6.83
C SER A 60 12.34 -7.70 6.97
N ALA A 61 13.20 -8.29 6.14
CA ALA A 61 13.51 -9.71 6.21
C ALA A 61 14.12 -10.08 7.57
N LEU A 62 15.09 -9.30 8.06
CA LEU A 62 15.72 -9.53 9.37
C LEU A 62 14.71 -9.41 10.53
N LEU A 63 13.79 -8.45 10.47
CA LEU A 63 12.75 -8.29 11.48
C LEU A 63 11.70 -9.42 11.45
N LEU A 64 11.48 -10.04 10.30
CA LEU A 64 10.55 -11.17 10.17
C LEU A 64 11.13 -12.48 10.71
N VAL A 65 12.45 -12.64 10.76
CA VAL A 65 13.11 -13.87 11.27
C VAL A 65 12.60 -14.25 12.65
N PRO A 66 12.65 -13.40 13.69
CA PRO A 66 12.15 -13.78 15.03
C PRO A 66 10.63 -14.08 15.03
N VAL A 67 9.85 -13.42 14.19
CA VAL A 67 8.41 -13.69 14.07
C VAL A 67 8.17 -15.07 13.47
N MET A 68 8.91 -15.46 12.44
CA MET A 68 8.83 -16.80 11.83
C MET A 68 9.14 -17.90 12.85
N PHE A 69 10.18 -17.73 13.65
CA PHE A 69 10.52 -18.70 14.69
C PHE A 69 9.48 -18.73 15.84
N GLY A 70 8.96 -17.57 16.23
CA GLY A 70 7.96 -17.45 17.30
C GLY A 70 6.59 -18.02 16.92
N THR A 71 6.21 -17.94 15.64
CA THR A 71 4.92 -18.48 15.16
C THR A 71 5.01 -19.92 14.64
N GLY A 72 6.22 -20.48 14.53
CA GLY A 72 6.44 -21.82 13.97
C GLY A 72 6.13 -21.94 12.47
N GLN A 73 5.93 -20.81 11.77
CA GLN A 73 5.60 -20.78 10.35
C GLN A 73 6.87 -20.55 9.51
N LEU A 74 7.79 -21.48 9.60
CA LEU A 74 9.01 -21.45 8.81
C LEU A 74 8.75 -22.05 7.42
N TYR A 75 8.81 -21.21 6.38
CA TYR A 75 8.83 -21.69 5.01
C TYR A 75 10.27 -21.92 4.58
N VAL A 76 10.62 -23.18 4.26
CA VAL A 76 11.95 -23.56 3.78
C VAL A 76 11.87 -23.74 2.27
N PHE A 77 12.68 -22.97 1.55
CA PHE A 77 12.83 -23.07 0.10
C PHE A 77 13.88 -24.15 -0.27
N PRO A 78 13.63 -25.06 -1.24
CA PRO A 78 12.40 -25.21 -2.01
C PRO A 78 11.27 -25.87 -1.20
N GLY A 79 10.03 -25.37 -1.41
CA GLY A 79 8.84 -25.87 -0.76
C GLY A 79 8.28 -27.16 -1.39
N PRO A 80 7.13 -27.64 -0.89
CA PRO A 80 6.54 -28.89 -1.36
C PRO A 80 5.91 -28.78 -2.77
N SER A 81 5.70 -27.55 -3.31
CA SER A 81 5.11 -27.33 -4.62
C SER A 81 5.91 -26.34 -5.46
N LEU A 82 6.29 -26.76 -6.66
CA LEU A 82 7.01 -25.90 -7.62
C LEU A 82 6.18 -24.65 -7.99
N GLU A 83 4.87 -24.78 -8.11
CA GLU A 83 3.97 -23.66 -8.41
C GLU A 83 3.99 -22.60 -7.32
N GLY A 84 3.98 -23.03 -6.05
CA GLY A 84 4.11 -22.12 -4.89
C GLY A 84 5.44 -21.39 -4.88
N ASP A 85 6.52 -22.11 -5.13
CA ASP A 85 7.87 -21.56 -5.19
C ASP A 85 8.02 -20.53 -6.31
N LEU A 86 7.53 -20.83 -7.50
CA LEU A 86 7.56 -19.92 -8.64
C LEU A 86 6.72 -18.67 -8.38
N THR A 87 5.55 -18.84 -7.78
CA THR A 87 4.67 -17.70 -7.38
C THR A 87 5.37 -16.81 -6.38
N LEU A 88 6.04 -17.39 -5.38
CA LEU A 88 6.78 -16.65 -4.36
C LEU A 88 7.95 -15.88 -4.98
N LEU A 89 8.72 -16.49 -5.88
CA LEU A 89 9.81 -15.84 -6.59
C LEU A 89 9.30 -14.68 -7.46
N TYR A 90 8.22 -14.90 -8.20
CA TYR A 90 7.61 -13.89 -9.04
C TYR A 90 7.09 -12.70 -8.21
N ALA A 91 6.37 -12.97 -7.12
CA ALA A 91 5.86 -11.93 -6.22
C ALA A 91 7.01 -11.14 -5.56
N SER A 92 8.09 -11.84 -5.17
CA SER A 92 9.27 -11.20 -4.60
C SER A 92 9.97 -10.28 -5.61
N ALA A 93 10.16 -10.74 -6.85
CA ALA A 93 10.74 -9.93 -7.92
C ALA A 93 9.90 -8.68 -8.22
N LEU A 94 8.57 -8.83 -8.32
CA LEU A 94 7.65 -7.71 -8.47
C LEU A 94 7.74 -6.72 -7.30
N SER A 95 7.86 -7.21 -6.08
CA SER A 95 7.98 -6.38 -4.88
C SER A 95 9.25 -5.53 -4.92
N VAL A 96 10.38 -6.11 -5.32
CA VAL A 96 11.66 -5.36 -5.48
C VAL A 96 11.50 -4.22 -6.48
N VAL A 97 10.92 -4.50 -7.65
CA VAL A 97 10.69 -3.49 -8.69
C VAL A 97 9.75 -2.40 -8.18
N THR A 98 8.65 -2.78 -7.53
CA THR A 98 7.66 -1.86 -7.00
C THR A 98 8.27 -0.92 -5.95
N PHE A 99 9.04 -1.45 -4.99
CA PHE A 99 9.70 -0.63 -3.97
C PHE A 99 10.75 0.29 -4.57
N TYR A 100 11.53 -0.18 -5.54
CA TYR A 100 12.48 0.66 -6.25
C TYR A 100 11.81 1.83 -6.95
N VAL A 101 10.78 1.56 -7.78
CA VAL A 101 10.02 2.59 -8.51
C VAL A 101 9.34 3.56 -7.55
N PHE A 102 8.76 3.06 -6.45
CA PHE A 102 8.13 3.89 -5.43
C PHE A 102 9.14 4.87 -4.79
N LEU A 103 10.30 4.37 -4.36
CA LEU A 103 11.34 5.23 -3.76
C LEU A 103 11.94 6.22 -4.75
N GLU A 104 12.03 5.83 -6.02
CA GLU A 104 12.44 6.74 -7.08
C GLU A 104 11.39 7.84 -7.31
N MET A 105 10.12 7.49 -7.26
CA MET A 105 9.01 8.44 -7.35
C MET A 105 9.01 9.43 -6.16
N VAL A 106 9.28 8.92 -4.93
CA VAL A 106 9.48 9.77 -3.75
C VAL A 106 10.65 10.73 -3.95
N ARG A 107 11.74 10.28 -4.56
CA ARG A 107 12.93 11.10 -4.84
C ARG A 107 12.64 12.22 -5.82
N VAL A 108 11.97 11.90 -6.95
CA VAL A 108 11.80 12.84 -8.07
C VAL A 108 10.60 13.76 -7.85
N ALA A 109 9.49 13.24 -7.38
CA ALA A 109 8.22 13.96 -7.30
C ALA A 109 7.78 14.28 -5.85
N GLY A 110 8.51 13.79 -4.85
CA GLY A 110 8.20 13.96 -3.44
C GLY A 110 7.21 12.95 -2.88
N PRO A 111 7.17 12.83 -1.53
CA PRO A 111 6.38 11.80 -0.85
C PRO A 111 4.87 11.95 -1.06
N VAL A 112 4.37 13.19 -1.12
CA VAL A 112 2.93 13.45 -1.32
C VAL A 112 2.47 12.98 -2.70
N PHE A 113 3.25 13.23 -3.74
CA PHE A 113 2.94 12.76 -5.09
C PHE A 113 3.06 11.24 -5.18
N ALA A 114 4.10 10.68 -4.59
CA ALA A 114 4.32 9.23 -4.60
C ALA A 114 3.15 8.45 -3.97
N THR A 115 2.50 8.98 -2.92
CA THR A 115 1.34 8.30 -2.32
C THR A 115 0.09 8.30 -3.20
N GLN A 116 0.01 9.16 -4.21
CA GLN A 116 -1.14 9.19 -5.12
C GLN A 116 -1.26 7.93 -5.98
N HIS A 117 -0.15 7.21 -6.22
CA HIS A 117 -0.21 5.93 -6.94
C HIS A 117 -1.11 4.89 -6.24
N ASN A 118 -1.27 4.97 -4.91
CA ASN A 118 -2.14 4.07 -4.16
C ASN A 118 -3.60 4.16 -4.61
N TYR A 119 -4.07 5.33 -5.04
CA TYR A 119 -5.44 5.48 -5.56
C TYR A 119 -5.62 4.73 -6.87
N ILE A 120 -4.59 4.77 -7.75
CA ILE A 120 -4.58 4.01 -9.00
C ILE A 120 -4.52 2.50 -8.71
N ALA A 121 -3.71 2.11 -7.73
CA ALA A 121 -3.59 0.72 -7.30
C ALA A 121 -4.92 0.16 -6.76
N VAL A 122 -5.66 0.95 -5.97
CA VAL A 122 -6.99 0.57 -5.48
C VAL A 122 -7.98 0.38 -6.63
N LEU A 123 -8.02 1.31 -7.60
CA LEU A 123 -8.88 1.17 -8.80
C LEU A 123 -8.50 -0.05 -9.64
N ALA A 124 -7.21 -0.26 -9.85
CA ALA A 124 -6.73 -1.43 -10.57
C ALA A 124 -7.11 -2.72 -9.83
N GLY A 125 -7.00 -2.76 -8.49
CA GLY A 125 -7.42 -3.88 -7.66
C GLY A 125 -8.90 -4.19 -7.82
N PHE A 126 -9.78 -3.18 -7.77
CA PHE A 126 -11.20 -3.36 -8.05
C PHE A 126 -11.47 -3.84 -9.48
N GLY A 127 -10.76 -3.28 -10.47
CA GLY A 127 -10.88 -3.70 -11.87
C GLY A 127 -10.50 -5.18 -12.05
N TRP A 128 -9.40 -5.61 -11.47
CA TRP A 128 -8.97 -7.00 -11.51
C TRP A 128 -9.91 -7.93 -10.74
N GLY A 129 -10.41 -7.53 -9.56
CA GLY A 129 -11.41 -8.27 -8.79
C GLY A 129 -12.68 -8.55 -9.60
N LEU A 130 -13.20 -7.53 -10.28
CA LEU A 130 -14.35 -7.66 -11.17
C LEU A 130 -14.06 -8.57 -12.38
N LEU A 131 -12.89 -8.35 -13.06
CA LEU A 131 -12.59 -9.02 -14.33
C LEU A 131 -12.18 -10.49 -14.14
N LEU A 132 -11.38 -10.81 -13.13
CA LEU A 132 -10.81 -12.14 -12.94
C LEU A 132 -11.67 -13.02 -12.02
N PHE A 133 -12.29 -12.43 -11.00
CA PHE A 133 -12.99 -13.17 -9.96
C PHE A 133 -14.51 -12.97 -10.01
N GLY A 134 -15.01 -12.06 -10.83
CA GLY A 134 -16.45 -11.77 -10.91
C GLY A 134 -17.03 -11.23 -9.59
N GLU A 135 -16.20 -10.60 -8.77
CA GLU A 135 -16.61 -10.09 -7.45
C GLU A 135 -17.66 -8.99 -7.58
N ALA A 136 -18.80 -9.19 -6.94
CA ALA A 136 -19.83 -8.16 -6.82
C ALA A 136 -19.54 -7.28 -5.61
N HIS A 137 -19.08 -6.04 -5.84
CA HIS A 137 -18.80 -5.08 -4.78
C HIS A 137 -20.08 -4.38 -4.32
N SER A 138 -20.24 -4.23 -2.99
CA SER A 138 -21.41 -3.56 -2.42
C SER A 138 -21.43 -2.06 -2.79
N ALA A 139 -22.63 -1.46 -2.80
CA ALA A 139 -22.81 -0.02 -3.06
C ALA A 139 -22.01 0.86 -2.09
N TYR A 140 -21.75 0.36 -0.87
CA TYR A 140 -20.93 1.06 0.14
C TYR A 140 -19.46 1.19 -0.27
N ILE A 141 -18.91 0.18 -0.93
CA ILE A 141 -17.54 0.20 -1.45
C ILE A 141 -17.41 1.25 -2.57
N TRP A 142 -18.39 1.30 -3.47
CA TRP A 142 -18.45 2.34 -4.50
C TRP A 142 -18.61 3.74 -3.90
N GLY A 143 -19.44 3.89 -2.88
CA GLY A 143 -19.59 5.15 -2.14
C GLY A 143 -18.29 5.59 -1.45
N ALA A 144 -17.59 4.66 -0.78
CA ALA A 144 -16.30 4.92 -0.14
C ALA A 144 -15.24 5.34 -1.16
N THR A 145 -15.19 4.66 -2.30
CA THR A 145 -14.29 4.96 -3.41
C THR A 145 -14.56 6.35 -3.99
N ALA A 146 -15.82 6.70 -4.24
CA ALA A 146 -16.21 8.03 -4.72
C ALA A 146 -15.80 9.14 -3.74
N LEU A 147 -16.02 8.91 -2.42
CA LEU A 147 -15.63 9.86 -1.39
C LEU A 147 -14.11 10.03 -1.30
N MET A 148 -13.35 8.95 -1.49
CA MET A 148 -11.89 8.99 -1.55
C MET A 148 -11.39 9.83 -2.73
N PHE A 149 -11.97 9.65 -3.94
CA PHE A 149 -11.61 10.46 -5.11
C PHE A 149 -12.02 11.92 -4.99
N ALA A 150 -13.17 12.21 -4.38
CA ALA A 150 -13.57 13.57 -4.08
C ALA A 150 -12.56 14.26 -3.15
N GLY A 151 -12.10 13.58 -2.10
CA GLY A 151 -11.05 14.07 -1.21
C GLY A 151 -9.73 14.34 -1.94
N LEU A 152 -9.30 13.43 -2.83
CA LEU A 152 -8.11 13.60 -3.65
C LEU A 152 -8.24 14.80 -4.60
N ALA A 153 -9.38 14.96 -5.26
CA ALA A 153 -9.65 16.09 -6.16
C ALA A 153 -9.59 17.41 -5.41
N MET A 154 -10.20 17.50 -4.24
CA MET A 154 -10.14 18.69 -3.39
C MET A 154 -8.70 19.02 -2.98
N HIS A 155 -7.92 18.03 -2.57
CA HIS A 155 -6.53 18.21 -2.18
C HIS A 155 -5.66 18.72 -3.35
N THR A 156 -5.80 18.11 -4.53
CA THR A 156 -5.05 18.52 -5.73
C THR A 156 -5.43 19.91 -6.21
N LEU A 157 -6.70 20.28 -6.15
CA LEU A 157 -7.17 21.63 -6.48
C LEU A 157 -6.64 22.67 -5.50
N SER A 158 -6.64 22.38 -4.21
CA SER A 158 -6.09 23.26 -3.18
C SER A 158 -4.59 23.47 -3.34
N ALA A 159 -3.84 22.40 -3.60
CA ALA A 159 -2.40 22.47 -3.85
C ALA A 159 -2.07 23.33 -5.09
N ARG A 160 -2.83 23.17 -6.17
CA ARG A 160 -2.68 23.99 -7.38
C ARG A 160 -3.00 25.46 -7.14
N ARG A 161 -4.02 25.79 -6.34
CA ARG A 161 -4.36 27.16 -5.94
C ARG A 161 -3.25 27.80 -5.12
N ALA A 162 -2.73 27.09 -4.14
CA ALA A 162 -1.61 27.55 -3.32
C ALA A 162 -0.34 27.81 -4.14
N ALA A 163 -0.03 26.93 -5.09
CA ALA A 163 1.13 27.11 -5.99
C ALA A 163 0.97 28.32 -6.91
N ARG A 164 -0.25 28.63 -7.39
CA ARG A 164 -0.51 29.82 -8.21
C ARG A 164 -0.40 31.10 -7.39
N ALA A 165 -0.96 31.13 -6.18
CA ALA A 165 -0.89 32.29 -5.28
C ALA A 165 0.55 32.60 -4.80
N ALA A 166 1.45 31.63 -4.83
CA ALA A 166 2.87 31.84 -4.51
C ALA A 166 3.72 32.30 -5.69
N ALA A 167 3.16 32.27 -6.89
CA ALA A 167 3.82 32.71 -8.14
C ALA A 167 3.41 34.13 -8.59
N GLU A 168 2.40 34.71 -7.96
CA GLU A 168 1.93 36.10 -8.09
C GLU A 168 2.58 36.99 -7.03
#